data_d98409fdc58a96dfbf642b635d8a0d0c
#
_entry.id   d98409fdc58a96dfbf642b635d8a0d0c
#
_cell.length_a   1.000
_cell.length_b   1.000
_cell.length_c   1.000
_cell.angle_alpha   90.00
_cell.angle_beta   90.00
_cell.angle_gamma   90.00
#
_symmetry.space_group_name_H-M   'P 1'
#
loop_
_entity.id
_entity.type
_entity.pdbx_description
1 polymer ?
#
loop_
_entity_poly.entity_id
_entity_poly.type
_entity_poly.pdbx_seq_one_letter_code
_entity_poly.pdbx_strand_id
1 'polypeptide(L)'
;MKELIPIVIPAYEPDERLIMLLEELKKNDMKPVIVVDDGSGEQYADVFLQAEKLVTEYGGTLLKHTVNCGKGRALKTGFSYILQHMPAAIGCVTADSDGQHTVSCIERVQQALQNNPMNLILGVRDFDNENIPWKSQFGNTVTEKVFAYVAGIHVTDTQTGLRGIPRAFMESLLQVKGERFEFETQMLLESRKQFPIKEVKIETIYESKDNHQTHFRPLVDSWKIYRILGKQFFCFIISSLSSSVIDIALFALFCMLFKQRIPEAYVAVSTAIARIISATY
;
A
#
# COMPACT_ATOMS: atom_id res chain seq x y z
N MET A 1 23.95 -10.96 -14.00
CA MET A 1 24.22 -10.10 -12.81
C MET A 1 22.97 -10.13 -11.95
N LYS A 2 23.11 -10.25 -10.64
CA LYS A 2 21.95 -10.18 -9.71
C LYS A 2 21.40 -8.74 -9.79
N GLU A 3 20.11 -8.58 -10.08
CA GLU A 3 19.48 -7.26 -10.15
C GLU A 3 19.50 -6.59 -8.78
N LEU A 4 19.71 -5.28 -8.75
CA LEU A 4 19.81 -4.52 -7.51
C LEU A 4 18.39 -4.22 -6.98
N ILE A 5 18.08 -4.73 -5.80
CA ILE A 5 16.81 -4.51 -5.10
C ILE A 5 17.13 -4.14 -3.64
N PRO A 6 17.31 -2.85 -3.33
CA PRO A 6 17.56 -2.37 -1.98
C PRO A 6 16.38 -2.63 -1.04
N ILE A 7 16.68 -2.70 0.26
CA ILE A 7 15.68 -2.85 1.34
C ILE A 7 15.51 -1.49 2.01
N VAL A 8 14.27 -1.02 2.17
CA VAL A 8 13.94 0.24 2.86
C VAL A 8 13.24 -0.09 4.18
N ILE A 9 13.80 0.38 5.28
CA ILE A 9 13.28 0.17 6.63
C ILE A 9 12.97 1.52 7.28
N PRO A 10 11.69 1.96 7.28
CA PRO A 10 11.28 3.12 8.06
C PRO A 10 11.32 2.76 9.55
N ALA A 11 11.94 3.61 10.37
CA ALA A 11 12.08 3.39 11.81
C ALA A 11 11.70 4.66 12.58
N TYR A 12 10.83 4.51 13.58
CA TYR A 12 10.47 5.55 14.52
C TYR A 12 10.46 4.98 15.93
N GLU A 13 11.30 5.52 16.80
CA GLU A 13 11.48 5.04 18.17
C GLU A 13 11.75 3.50 18.22
N PRO A 14 12.72 3.01 17.44
CA PRO A 14 13.00 1.59 17.34
C PRO A 14 13.65 1.06 18.63
N ASP A 15 13.48 -0.23 18.86
CA ASP A 15 14.19 -0.97 19.88
C ASP A 15 15.31 -1.87 19.29
N GLU A 16 15.83 -2.79 20.08
CA GLU A 16 16.91 -3.72 19.69
C GLU A 16 16.54 -4.60 18.49
N ARG A 17 15.26 -4.78 18.18
CA ARG A 17 14.80 -5.58 17.05
C ARG A 17 15.27 -5.04 15.70
N LEU A 18 15.39 -3.70 15.58
CA LEU A 18 16.00 -3.11 14.39
C LEU A 18 17.44 -3.60 14.20
N ILE A 19 18.23 -3.60 15.26
CA ILE A 19 19.64 -4.04 15.20
C ILE A 19 19.73 -5.53 14.86
N MET A 20 18.91 -6.37 15.52
CA MET A 20 18.83 -7.80 15.22
C MET A 20 18.49 -8.06 13.75
N LEU A 21 17.51 -7.33 13.20
CA LEU A 21 17.13 -7.45 11.78
C LEU A 21 18.30 -7.06 10.86
N LEU A 22 19.00 -5.96 11.15
CA LEU A 22 20.14 -5.50 10.35
C LEU A 22 21.31 -6.50 10.41
N GLU A 23 21.59 -7.09 11.55
CA GLU A 23 22.61 -8.14 11.71
C GLU A 23 22.26 -9.39 10.92
N GLU A 24 21.00 -9.81 10.94
CA GLU A 24 20.53 -10.95 10.16
C GLU A 24 20.57 -10.68 8.65
N LEU A 25 20.17 -9.50 8.21
CA LEU A 25 20.30 -9.08 6.80
C LEU A 25 21.76 -9.09 6.37
N LYS A 26 22.65 -8.59 7.24
CA LYS A 26 24.11 -8.64 7.07
C LYS A 26 24.62 -10.05 6.88
N LYS A 27 24.29 -10.95 7.79
CA LYS A 27 24.72 -12.37 7.77
C LYS A 27 24.28 -13.07 6.48
N ASN A 28 23.17 -12.71 5.91
CA ASN A 28 22.61 -13.30 4.68
C ASN A 28 22.99 -12.53 3.39
N ASP A 29 23.95 -11.60 3.46
CA ASP A 29 24.41 -10.77 2.32
C ASP A 29 23.27 -10.04 1.59
N MET A 30 22.21 -9.66 2.33
CA MET A 30 21.07 -8.93 1.79
C MET A 30 21.32 -7.41 1.84
N LYS A 31 21.69 -6.83 0.72
CA LYS A 31 22.17 -5.45 0.58
C LYS A 31 21.79 -4.82 -0.76
N PRO A 32 21.78 -3.48 -0.85
CA PRO A 32 21.97 -2.50 0.23
C PRO A 32 20.71 -2.33 1.09
N VAL A 33 20.89 -1.86 2.33
CA VAL A 33 19.80 -1.53 3.25
C VAL A 33 19.77 -0.03 3.50
N ILE A 34 18.59 0.58 3.39
CA ILE A 34 18.35 1.99 3.64
C ILE A 34 17.43 2.09 4.85
N VAL A 35 17.96 2.56 5.97
CA VAL A 35 17.18 2.86 7.17
C VAL A 35 16.78 4.33 7.12
N VAL A 36 15.52 4.63 7.46
CA VAL A 36 15.03 6.00 7.56
C VAL A 36 14.54 6.25 8.97
N ASP A 37 15.32 7.01 9.76
CA ASP A 37 14.90 7.53 11.06
C ASP A 37 13.83 8.62 10.84
N ASP A 38 12.60 8.34 11.22
CA ASP A 38 11.48 9.28 11.08
C ASP A 38 11.40 10.27 12.26
N GLY A 39 12.53 10.83 12.65
CA GLY A 39 12.61 11.86 13.66
C GLY A 39 12.40 11.35 15.09
N SER A 40 13.07 10.26 15.42
CA SER A 40 13.13 9.73 16.78
C SER A 40 13.89 10.67 17.71
N GLY A 41 13.54 10.67 18.99
CA GLY A 41 14.19 11.52 19.99
C GLY A 41 15.63 11.09 20.30
N GLU A 42 16.36 11.96 21.04
CA GLU A 42 17.77 11.72 21.42
C GLU A 42 17.98 10.42 22.19
N GLN A 43 16.98 9.92 22.89
CA GLN A 43 17.01 8.66 23.62
C GLN A 43 17.25 7.43 22.73
N TYR A 44 17.02 7.55 21.42
CA TYR A 44 17.25 6.49 20.43
C TYR A 44 18.55 6.68 19.64
N ALA A 45 19.36 7.70 19.98
CA ALA A 45 20.59 8.02 19.26
C ALA A 45 21.57 6.82 19.21
N ASP A 46 21.72 6.07 20.29
CA ASP A 46 22.63 4.92 20.36
C ASP A 46 22.18 3.79 19.43
N VAL A 47 20.88 3.53 19.32
CA VAL A 47 20.34 2.51 18.40
C VAL A 47 20.61 2.93 16.95
N PHE A 48 20.38 4.19 16.61
CA PHE A 48 20.65 4.68 15.26
C PHE A 48 22.13 4.77 14.93
N LEU A 49 23.00 5.05 15.88
CA LEU A 49 24.45 5.00 15.69
C LEU A 49 24.93 3.59 15.35
N GLN A 50 24.40 2.56 16.04
CA GLN A 50 24.66 1.18 15.72
C GLN A 50 24.10 0.78 14.36
N ALA A 51 22.86 1.18 14.06
CA ALA A 51 22.22 0.93 12.76
C ALA A 51 23.02 1.56 11.61
N GLU A 52 23.46 2.81 11.74
CA GLU A 52 24.26 3.52 10.73
C GLU A 52 25.58 2.78 10.45
N LYS A 53 26.29 2.37 11.49
CA LYS A 53 27.51 1.59 11.35
C LYS A 53 27.26 0.29 10.58
N LEU A 54 26.22 -0.46 10.95
CA LEU A 54 25.87 -1.70 10.29
C LEU A 54 25.54 -1.51 8.81
N VAL A 55 24.65 -0.56 8.47
CA VAL A 55 24.22 -0.39 7.08
C VAL A 55 25.32 0.18 6.19
N THR A 56 26.17 1.08 6.72
CA THR A 56 27.27 1.69 5.96
C THR A 56 28.31 0.66 5.54
N GLU A 57 28.63 -0.29 6.40
CA GLU A 57 29.55 -1.40 6.10
C GLU A 57 29.06 -2.26 4.91
N TYR A 58 27.76 -2.19 4.58
CA TYR A 58 27.09 -2.98 3.53
C TYR A 58 26.71 -2.18 2.30
N GLY A 59 27.23 -0.97 2.14
CA GLY A 59 26.90 -0.10 1.02
C GLY A 59 25.47 0.47 1.08
N GLY A 60 24.84 0.41 2.28
CA GLY A 60 23.57 1.06 2.59
C GLY A 60 23.76 2.44 3.22
N THR A 61 22.69 3.01 3.79
CA THR A 61 22.71 4.33 4.41
C THR A 61 21.64 4.48 5.48
N LEU A 62 21.89 5.39 6.42
CA LEU A 62 20.88 5.92 7.34
C LEU A 62 20.47 7.33 6.87
N LEU A 63 19.18 7.51 6.64
CA LEU A 63 18.57 8.81 6.37
C LEU A 63 17.83 9.27 7.64
N LYS A 64 17.80 10.58 7.90
CA LYS A 64 17.24 11.11 9.14
C LYS A 64 16.31 12.30 8.88
N HIS A 65 15.12 12.24 9.46
CA HIS A 65 14.21 13.38 9.58
C HIS A 65 14.49 14.15 10.89
N THR A 66 14.28 15.44 10.88
CA THR A 66 14.42 16.30 12.08
C THR A 66 13.25 16.14 13.05
N VAL A 67 12.08 15.73 12.53
CA VAL A 67 10.83 15.51 13.29
C VAL A 67 10.07 14.35 12.71
N ASN A 68 9.18 13.74 13.49
CA ASN A 68 8.31 12.68 13.00
C ASN A 68 7.37 13.19 11.90
N CYS A 69 7.59 12.72 10.70
CA CYS A 69 6.79 13.03 9.50
C CYS A 69 5.80 11.92 9.14
N GLY A 70 5.97 10.72 9.68
CA GLY A 70 5.15 9.54 9.49
C GLY A 70 5.72 8.52 8.53
N LYS A 71 5.32 7.25 8.71
CA LYS A 71 5.81 6.09 7.96
C LYS A 71 5.79 6.30 6.44
N GLY A 72 4.69 6.89 5.92
CA GLY A 72 4.58 7.18 4.49
C GLY A 72 5.64 8.16 3.99
N ARG A 73 5.98 9.19 4.78
CA ARG A 73 7.06 10.13 4.45
C ARG A 73 8.41 9.44 4.50
N ALA A 74 8.66 8.62 5.50
CA ALA A 74 9.91 7.86 5.60
C ALA A 74 10.10 6.92 4.39
N LEU A 75 9.06 6.22 3.97
CA LEU A 75 9.09 5.41 2.75
C LEU A 75 9.40 6.25 1.51
N LYS A 76 8.74 7.39 1.31
CA LYS A 76 9.02 8.30 0.19
C LYS A 76 10.46 8.83 0.21
N THR A 77 11.00 9.11 1.37
CA THR A 77 12.41 9.51 1.53
C THR A 77 13.35 8.40 1.07
N GLY A 78 13.10 7.15 1.46
CA GLY A 78 13.85 5.98 0.98
C GLY A 78 13.71 5.80 -0.55
N PHE A 79 12.51 5.91 -1.10
CA PHE A 79 12.27 5.83 -2.55
C PHE A 79 13.02 6.93 -3.32
N SER A 80 12.93 8.17 -2.84
CA SER A 80 13.66 9.29 -3.45
C SER A 80 15.16 9.06 -3.46
N TYR A 81 15.71 8.56 -2.36
CA TYR A 81 17.14 8.22 -2.27
C TYR A 81 17.53 7.16 -3.31
N ILE A 82 16.76 6.07 -3.43
CA ILE A 82 17.01 5.00 -4.41
C ILE A 82 16.95 5.55 -5.84
N LEU A 83 15.94 6.34 -6.15
CA LEU A 83 15.75 6.90 -7.49
C LEU A 83 16.91 7.82 -7.90
N GLN A 84 17.49 8.56 -6.95
CA GLN A 84 18.58 9.51 -7.19
C GLN A 84 19.97 8.85 -7.17
N HIS A 85 20.21 7.89 -6.29
CA HIS A 85 21.56 7.38 -6.02
C HIS A 85 21.79 5.94 -6.50
N MET A 86 20.72 5.21 -6.85
CA MET A 86 20.80 3.79 -7.24
C MET A 86 20.12 3.58 -8.62
N PRO A 87 20.69 4.10 -9.72
CA PRO A 87 20.03 4.01 -11.04
C PRO A 87 19.89 2.57 -11.55
N ALA A 88 20.72 1.64 -11.07
CA ALA A 88 20.65 0.22 -11.41
C ALA A 88 19.58 -0.56 -10.62
N ALA A 89 18.91 0.05 -9.62
CA ALA A 89 17.87 -0.61 -8.86
C ALA A 89 16.60 -0.76 -9.71
N ILE A 90 16.11 -2.00 -9.83
CA ILE A 90 14.85 -2.31 -10.54
C ILE A 90 13.61 -2.04 -9.71
N GLY A 91 13.77 -1.90 -8.40
CA GLY A 91 12.74 -1.65 -7.41
C GLY A 91 13.34 -1.68 -6.02
N CYS A 92 12.51 -1.79 -4.99
CA CYS A 92 12.94 -2.01 -3.61
C CYS A 92 12.00 -2.96 -2.88
N VAL A 93 12.45 -3.47 -1.73
CA VAL A 93 11.58 -4.14 -0.76
C VAL A 93 11.47 -3.24 0.48
N THR A 94 10.25 -3.03 0.98
CA THR A 94 10.03 -2.37 2.28
C THR A 94 9.85 -3.43 3.36
N ALA A 95 10.37 -3.19 4.55
CA ALA A 95 10.17 -4.03 5.73
C ALA A 95 10.02 -3.15 6.98
N ASP A 96 9.26 -3.61 7.97
CA ASP A 96 9.10 -2.91 9.23
C ASP A 96 10.29 -3.13 10.16
N SER A 97 10.56 -2.17 11.04
CA SER A 97 11.68 -2.21 11.99
C SER A 97 11.40 -3.03 13.26
N ASP A 98 10.20 -3.61 13.38
CA ASP A 98 9.73 -4.32 14.58
C ASP A 98 10.10 -5.81 14.64
N GLY A 99 10.86 -6.30 13.65
CA GLY A 99 11.32 -7.68 13.60
C GLY A 99 10.28 -8.74 13.25
N GLN A 100 9.06 -8.33 12.85
CA GLN A 100 8.01 -9.28 12.46
C GLN A 100 8.32 -10.02 11.15
N HIS A 101 9.18 -9.45 10.31
CA HIS A 101 9.55 -10.00 9.01
C HIS A 101 10.93 -10.68 9.07
N THR A 102 10.96 -11.99 8.86
CA THR A 102 12.22 -12.73 8.77
C THR A 102 12.97 -12.40 7.48
N VAL A 103 14.29 -12.61 7.49
CA VAL A 103 15.13 -12.44 6.29
C VAL A 103 14.64 -13.31 5.14
N SER A 104 14.19 -14.54 5.41
CA SER A 104 13.63 -15.43 4.39
C SER A 104 12.36 -14.87 3.74
N CYS A 105 11.53 -14.16 4.49
CA CYS A 105 10.34 -13.48 3.94
C CYS A 105 10.72 -12.30 3.03
N ILE A 106 11.70 -11.50 3.46
CA ILE A 106 12.23 -10.38 2.67
C ILE A 106 12.85 -10.92 1.37
N GLU A 107 13.63 -12.00 1.43
CA GLU A 107 14.22 -12.64 0.26
C GLU A 107 13.15 -13.16 -0.73
N ARG A 108 12.10 -13.82 -0.24
CA ARG A 108 10.98 -14.28 -1.08
C ARG A 108 10.33 -13.12 -1.82
N VAL A 109 10.11 -11.99 -1.15
CA VAL A 109 9.53 -10.79 -1.78
C VAL A 109 10.50 -10.17 -2.79
N GLN A 110 11.82 -10.14 -2.52
CA GLN A 110 12.83 -9.72 -3.50
C GLN A 110 12.80 -10.60 -4.74
N GLN A 111 12.81 -11.92 -4.58
CA GLN A 111 12.76 -12.88 -5.68
C GLN A 111 11.47 -12.74 -6.49
N ALA A 112 10.33 -12.54 -5.82
CA ALA A 112 9.06 -12.31 -6.49
C ALA A 112 9.06 -11.02 -7.31
N LEU A 113 9.64 -9.93 -6.80
CA LEU A 113 9.80 -8.67 -7.52
C LEU A 113 10.73 -8.82 -8.72
N GLN A 114 11.85 -9.50 -8.56
CA GLN A 114 12.78 -9.81 -9.65
C GLN A 114 12.10 -10.55 -10.80
N ASN A 115 11.26 -11.54 -10.46
CA ASN A 115 10.51 -12.33 -11.43
C ASN A 115 9.28 -11.58 -12.02
N ASN A 116 8.84 -10.50 -11.38
CA ASN A 116 7.66 -9.74 -11.79
C ASN A 116 7.92 -8.22 -11.61
N PRO A 117 8.82 -7.62 -12.42
CA PRO A 117 9.31 -6.26 -12.20
C PRO A 117 8.27 -5.15 -12.46
N MET A 118 7.08 -5.51 -12.94
CA MET A 118 5.96 -4.58 -13.13
C MET A 118 4.82 -4.77 -12.12
N ASN A 119 4.99 -5.67 -11.13
CA ASN A 119 3.96 -5.95 -10.14
C ASN A 119 4.32 -5.33 -8.78
N LEU A 120 3.30 -4.81 -8.08
CA LEU A 120 3.41 -4.59 -6.65
C LEU A 120 3.35 -5.95 -5.95
N ILE A 121 4.41 -6.35 -5.26
CA ILE A 121 4.46 -7.59 -4.51
C ILE A 121 4.04 -7.32 -3.06
N LEU A 122 3.13 -8.13 -2.52
CA LEU A 122 2.74 -8.08 -1.11
C LEU A 122 3.17 -9.37 -0.42
N GLY A 123 3.93 -9.25 0.65
CA GLY A 123 4.18 -10.35 1.56
C GLY A 123 2.97 -10.50 2.48
N VAL A 124 2.13 -11.51 2.24
CA VAL A 124 0.87 -11.67 2.96
C VAL A 124 0.97 -12.75 4.03
N ARG A 125 0.41 -12.46 5.20
CA ARG A 125 0.32 -13.39 6.31
C ARG A 125 -0.70 -14.49 6.01
N ASP A 126 -0.42 -15.70 6.50
CA ASP A 126 -1.38 -16.79 6.42
C ASP A 126 -2.36 -16.71 7.61
N PHE A 127 -3.51 -16.11 7.37
CA PHE A 127 -4.54 -15.91 8.40
C PHE A 127 -5.31 -17.20 8.76
N ASP A 128 -5.07 -18.30 8.07
CA ASP A 128 -5.67 -19.60 8.39
C ASP A 128 -4.95 -20.29 9.57
N ASN A 129 -3.82 -19.76 10.03
CA ASN A 129 -3.09 -20.25 11.20
C ASN A 129 -3.73 -19.79 12.51
N GLU A 130 -3.92 -20.71 13.45
CA GLU A 130 -4.62 -20.52 14.74
C GLU A 130 -3.97 -19.48 15.70
N ASN A 131 -2.76 -19.01 15.42
CA ASN A 131 -1.98 -18.15 16.30
C ASN A 131 -2.18 -16.64 16.09
N ILE A 132 -3.07 -16.24 15.16
CA ILE A 132 -3.29 -14.81 14.87
C ILE A 132 -4.33 -14.22 15.83
N PRO A 133 -4.04 -13.07 16.48
CA PRO A 133 -5.01 -12.40 17.33
C PRO A 133 -6.31 -12.09 16.58
N TRP A 134 -7.46 -12.49 17.10
CA TRP A 134 -8.76 -12.32 16.44
C TRP A 134 -9.08 -10.87 16.04
N LYS A 135 -8.60 -9.89 16.80
CA LYS A 135 -8.75 -8.45 16.47
C LYS A 135 -8.03 -8.07 15.17
N SER A 136 -6.85 -8.63 14.96
CA SER A 136 -6.07 -8.42 13.73
C SER A 136 -6.77 -9.07 12.53
N GLN A 137 -7.25 -10.31 12.71
CA GLN A 137 -7.97 -11.04 11.69
C GLN A 137 -9.29 -10.33 11.30
N PHE A 138 -10.08 -9.91 12.30
CA PHE A 138 -11.33 -9.19 12.04
C PHE A 138 -11.09 -7.85 11.34
N GLY A 139 -10.12 -7.05 11.81
CA GLY A 139 -9.78 -5.78 11.18
C GLY A 139 -9.33 -5.95 9.73
N ASN A 140 -8.50 -6.96 9.44
CA ASN A 140 -8.06 -7.25 8.09
C ASN A 140 -9.23 -7.71 7.20
N THR A 141 -10.08 -8.63 7.66
CA THR A 141 -11.24 -9.13 6.90
C THR A 141 -12.23 -8.03 6.54
N VAL A 142 -12.49 -7.09 7.46
CA VAL A 142 -13.35 -5.93 7.16
C VAL A 142 -12.71 -5.05 6.09
N THR A 143 -11.42 -4.74 6.24
CA THR A 143 -10.71 -3.89 5.30
C THR A 143 -10.59 -4.55 3.92
N GLU A 144 -10.30 -5.85 3.85
CA GLU A 144 -10.29 -6.65 2.62
C GLU A 144 -11.60 -6.54 1.85
N LYS A 145 -12.74 -6.78 2.52
CA LYS A 145 -14.07 -6.68 1.90
C LYS A 145 -14.37 -5.26 1.40
N VAL A 146 -13.99 -4.24 2.16
CA VAL A 146 -14.15 -2.85 1.75
C VAL A 146 -13.27 -2.54 0.53
N PHE A 147 -12.02 -2.98 0.49
CA PHE A 147 -11.15 -2.83 -0.68
C PHE A 147 -11.69 -3.55 -1.90
N ALA A 148 -12.16 -4.80 -1.74
CA ALA A 148 -12.75 -5.57 -2.83
C ALA A 148 -13.98 -4.87 -3.41
N TYR A 149 -14.90 -4.39 -2.54
CA TYR A 149 -16.15 -3.77 -2.97
C TYR A 149 -15.96 -2.35 -3.53
N VAL A 150 -15.17 -1.52 -2.82
CA VAL A 150 -15.04 -0.09 -3.16
C VAL A 150 -13.98 0.14 -4.24
N ALA A 151 -12.88 -0.61 -4.16
CA ALA A 151 -11.73 -0.42 -5.03
C ALA A 151 -11.56 -1.53 -6.09
N GLY A 152 -12.31 -2.62 -6.01
CA GLY A 152 -12.13 -3.77 -6.90
C GLY A 152 -10.73 -4.40 -6.74
N ILE A 153 -10.13 -4.28 -5.55
CA ILE A 153 -8.81 -4.84 -5.21
C ILE A 153 -9.03 -6.05 -4.31
N HIS A 154 -8.63 -7.21 -4.78
CA HIS A 154 -8.70 -8.46 -4.01
C HIS A 154 -7.31 -8.77 -3.47
N VAL A 155 -7.10 -8.52 -2.18
CA VAL A 155 -5.86 -8.80 -1.46
C VAL A 155 -6.20 -9.40 -0.11
N THR A 156 -5.43 -10.39 0.32
CA THR A 156 -5.68 -11.13 1.58
C THR A 156 -5.10 -10.41 2.80
N ASP A 157 -4.09 -9.55 2.62
CA ASP A 157 -3.52 -8.74 3.69
C ASP A 157 -3.27 -7.30 3.21
N THR A 158 -4.18 -6.40 3.59
CA THR A 158 -4.11 -4.98 3.22
C THR A 158 -3.11 -4.18 4.06
N GLN A 159 -2.69 -4.73 5.21
CA GLN A 159 -1.93 -4.02 6.24
C GLN A 159 -0.45 -4.43 6.30
N THR A 160 -0.03 -5.36 5.45
CA THR A 160 1.37 -5.78 5.42
C THR A 160 2.32 -4.62 5.08
N GLY A 161 3.40 -4.48 5.86
CA GLY A 161 4.50 -3.55 5.57
C GLY A 161 5.58 -4.15 4.66
N LEU A 162 5.57 -5.48 4.47
CA LEU A 162 6.52 -6.17 3.60
C LEU A 162 6.05 -6.14 2.15
N ARG A 163 6.65 -5.25 1.36
CA ARG A 163 6.22 -5.02 -0.04
C ARG A 163 7.41 -4.94 -0.97
N GLY A 164 7.28 -5.55 -2.15
CA GLY A 164 8.19 -5.37 -3.27
C GLY A 164 7.64 -4.33 -4.25
N ILE A 165 8.35 -3.24 -4.44
CA ILE A 165 7.86 -2.06 -5.16
C ILE A 165 8.73 -1.83 -6.39
N PRO A 166 8.18 -1.91 -7.62
CA PRO A 166 8.90 -1.61 -8.86
C PRO A 166 9.44 -0.18 -8.90
N ARG A 167 10.57 0.03 -9.60
CA ARG A 167 11.16 1.37 -9.77
C ARG A 167 10.18 2.38 -10.33
N ALA A 168 9.50 2.06 -11.43
CA ALA A 168 8.51 2.94 -12.04
C ALA A 168 7.34 3.27 -11.09
N PHE A 169 7.00 2.34 -10.19
CA PHE A 169 5.97 2.60 -9.20
C PHE A 169 6.47 3.53 -8.08
N MET A 170 7.73 3.41 -7.64
CA MET A 170 8.30 4.37 -6.68
C MET A 170 8.21 5.81 -7.18
N GLU A 171 8.48 6.05 -8.47
CA GLU A 171 8.35 7.38 -9.10
C GLU A 171 6.92 7.93 -8.96
N SER A 172 5.91 7.11 -9.26
CA SER A 172 4.51 7.48 -9.10
C SER A 172 4.14 7.74 -7.64
N LEU A 173 4.65 6.91 -6.71
CA LEU A 173 4.36 6.99 -5.29
C LEU A 173 4.88 8.25 -4.61
N LEU A 174 5.92 8.90 -5.13
CA LEU A 174 6.39 10.19 -4.61
C LEU A 174 5.32 11.29 -4.70
N GLN A 175 4.40 11.19 -5.66
CA GLN A 175 3.31 12.16 -5.88
C GLN A 175 2.02 11.78 -5.14
N VAL A 176 1.93 10.56 -4.61
CA VAL A 176 0.74 10.08 -3.91
C VAL A 176 0.60 10.78 -2.55
N LYS A 177 -0.62 11.20 -2.22
CA LYS A 177 -0.92 11.83 -0.93
C LYS A 177 -0.83 10.83 0.22
N GLY A 178 -0.62 11.33 1.44
CA GLY A 178 -0.49 10.54 2.64
C GLY A 178 0.95 10.48 3.13
N GLU A 179 1.14 10.73 4.41
CA GLU A 179 2.46 10.81 5.04
C GLU A 179 2.62 9.77 6.16
N ARG A 180 1.49 9.18 6.62
CA ARG A 180 1.47 8.19 7.70
C ARG A 180 1.00 6.83 7.19
N PHE A 181 0.28 6.07 7.99
CA PHE A 181 -0.23 4.74 7.64
C PHE A 181 -1.21 4.74 6.46
N GLU A 182 -1.93 5.83 6.24
CA GLU A 182 -2.80 5.98 5.07
C GLU A 182 -2.08 5.91 3.73
N PHE A 183 -0.76 6.15 3.70
CA PHE A 183 0.04 6.03 2.49
C PHE A 183 0.06 4.61 1.94
N GLU A 184 0.14 3.60 2.80
CA GLU A 184 0.13 2.19 2.40
C GLU A 184 -1.21 1.79 1.75
N THR A 185 -2.31 2.39 2.24
CA THR A 185 -3.64 2.28 1.62
C THR A 185 -3.68 2.95 0.25
N GLN A 186 -3.15 4.16 0.14
CA GLN A 186 -3.07 4.89 -1.14
C GLN A 186 -2.20 4.15 -2.16
N MET A 187 -1.11 3.52 -1.72
CA MET A 187 -0.26 2.68 -2.58
C MET A 187 -1.08 1.55 -3.23
N LEU A 188 -1.93 0.85 -2.47
CA LEU A 188 -2.81 -0.20 -3.02
C LEU A 188 -3.80 0.38 -4.04
N LEU A 189 -4.37 1.55 -3.78
CA LEU A 189 -5.30 2.20 -4.71
C LEU A 189 -4.59 2.66 -5.99
N GLU A 190 -3.38 3.20 -5.86
CA GLU A 190 -2.59 3.69 -7.00
C GLU A 190 -2.11 2.54 -7.89
N SER A 191 -1.80 1.37 -7.31
CA SER A 191 -1.33 0.21 -8.06
C SER A 191 -2.30 -0.27 -9.14
N ARG A 192 -3.62 -0.05 -8.96
CA ARG A 192 -4.66 -0.42 -9.95
C ARG A 192 -4.41 0.15 -11.34
N LYS A 193 -3.72 1.26 -11.45
CA LYS A 193 -3.53 1.95 -12.73
C LYS A 193 -2.62 1.18 -13.67
N GLN A 194 -1.47 0.69 -13.15
CA GLN A 194 -0.42 0.11 -14.00
C GLN A 194 0.39 -1.02 -13.35
N PHE A 195 0.20 -1.27 -12.05
CA PHE A 195 1.04 -2.20 -11.28
C PHE A 195 0.18 -3.29 -10.61
N PRO A 196 -0.16 -4.38 -11.34
CA PRO A 196 -0.97 -5.46 -10.78
C PRO A 196 -0.35 -6.00 -9.48
N ILE A 197 -1.21 -6.31 -8.52
CA ILE A 197 -0.77 -6.86 -7.23
C ILE A 197 -0.50 -8.35 -7.38
N LYS A 198 0.61 -8.81 -6.80
CA LYS A 198 0.93 -10.23 -6.65
C LYS A 198 1.24 -10.52 -5.19
N GLU A 199 0.57 -11.49 -4.61
CA GLU A 199 0.76 -11.91 -3.23
C GLU A 199 1.78 -13.04 -3.11
N VAL A 200 2.59 -12.98 -2.05
CA VAL A 200 3.56 -14.00 -1.66
C VAL A 200 3.29 -14.35 -0.20
N LYS A 201 2.95 -15.59 0.08
CA LYS A 201 2.74 -16.04 1.47
C LYS A 201 4.04 -15.97 2.24
N ILE A 202 3.98 -15.35 3.42
CA ILE A 202 5.09 -15.22 4.35
C ILE A 202 4.73 -15.79 5.72
N GLU A 203 5.76 -16.23 6.43
CA GLU A 203 5.66 -16.61 7.83
C GLU A 203 5.91 -15.36 8.69
N THR A 204 4.99 -15.05 9.58
CA THR A 204 5.15 -13.92 10.50
C THR A 204 5.46 -14.43 11.88
N ILE A 205 6.51 -13.90 12.51
CA ILE A 205 6.81 -14.19 13.90
C ILE A 205 5.88 -13.32 14.75
N TYR A 206 4.93 -13.97 15.43
CA TYR A 206 4.16 -13.32 16.48
C TYR A 206 4.88 -13.49 17.80
N GLU A 207 5.51 -12.43 18.30
CA GLU A 207 6.01 -12.43 19.66
C GLU A 207 4.86 -12.48 20.68
N SER A 208 5.15 -12.98 21.89
CA SER A 208 4.19 -13.10 22.99
C SER A 208 3.48 -11.77 23.28
N LYS A 209 2.24 -11.87 23.74
CA LYS A 209 1.25 -10.77 23.92
C LYS A 209 1.70 -9.53 24.70
N ASP A 210 2.86 -9.54 25.33
CA ASP A 210 3.28 -8.54 26.31
C ASP A 210 4.19 -7.42 25.75
N ASN A 211 4.60 -7.45 24.48
CA ASN A 211 5.60 -6.51 23.95
C ASN A 211 5.23 -5.83 22.61
N HIS A 212 3.93 -5.69 22.32
CA HIS A 212 3.47 -4.98 21.12
C HIS A 212 3.45 -3.47 21.35
N GLN A 213 4.56 -2.78 21.14
CA GLN A 213 4.57 -1.34 20.94
C GLN A 213 4.19 -1.04 19.47
N THR A 214 2.94 -0.71 19.22
CA THR A 214 2.50 -0.22 17.91
C THR A 214 2.28 1.29 17.95
N HIS A 215 2.90 2.02 17.04
CA HIS A 215 2.67 3.46 16.84
C HIS A 215 1.39 3.77 16.06
N PHE A 216 0.65 2.74 15.64
CA PHE A 216 -0.66 2.87 15.01
C PHE A 216 -1.70 3.34 16.03
N ARG A 217 -2.35 4.47 15.74
CA ARG A 217 -3.45 5.02 16.57
C ARG A 217 -4.79 4.51 16.02
N PRO A 218 -5.42 3.49 16.65
CA PRO A 218 -6.52 2.74 16.04
C PRO A 218 -7.67 3.63 15.55
N LEU A 219 -8.07 4.65 16.32
CA LEU A 219 -9.19 5.52 15.94
C LEU A 219 -8.81 6.55 14.88
N VAL A 220 -7.66 7.21 15.02
CA VAL A 220 -7.25 8.31 14.13
C VAL A 220 -6.79 7.79 12.77
N ASP A 221 -5.96 6.76 12.77
CA ASP A 221 -5.39 6.23 11.53
C ASP A 221 -6.43 5.40 10.75
N SER A 222 -7.28 4.63 11.45
CA SER A 222 -8.43 3.98 10.82
C SER A 222 -9.40 4.98 10.20
N TRP A 223 -9.70 6.10 10.89
CA TRP A 223 -10.56 7.15 10.33
C TRP A 223 -10.01 7.72 9.02
N LYS A 224 -8.69 7.95 8.94
CA LYS A 224 -8.07 8.42 7.70
C LYS A 224 -8.19 7.40 6.57
N ILE A 225 -7.96 6.12 6.86
CA ILE A 225 -8.10 5.03 5.91
C ILE A 225 -9.56 4.95 5.40
N TYR A 226 -10.52 4.89 6.31
CA TYR A 226 -11.94 4.82 5.95
C TYR A 226 -12.45 6.08 5.24
N ARG A 227 -11.90 7.25 5.54
CA ARG A 227 -12.21 8.49 4.80
C ARG A 227 -11.75 8.42 3.34
N ILE A 228 -10.60 7.81 3.08
CA ILE A 228 -10.09 7.62 1.71
C ILE A 228 -11.01 6.66 0.95
N LEU A 229 -11.30 5.50 1.54
CA LEU A 229 -12.19 4.51 0.95
C LEU A 229 -13.62 5.05 0.79
N GLY A 230 -14.13 5.75 1.80
CA GLY A 230 -15.43 6.41 1.77
C GLY A 230 -15.56 7.44 0.65
N LYS A 231 -14.52 8.24 0.39
CA LYS A 231 -14.51 9.17 -0.72
C LYS A 231 -14.72 8.47 -2.07
N GLN A 232 -14.06 7.35 -2.30
CA GLN A 232 -14.23 6.56 -3.52
C GLN A 232 -15.65 5.99 -3.63
N PHE A 233 -16.18 5.47 -2.52
CA PHE A 233 -17.55 4.97 -2.44
C PHE A 233 -18.60 6.07 -2.75
N PHE A 234 -18.44 7.26 -2.16
CA PHE A 234 -19.32 8.40 -2.46
C PHE A 234 -19.23 8.87 -3.92
N CYS A 235 -18.02 8.91 -4.49
CA CYS A 235 -17.87 9.22 -5.92
C CYS A 235 -18.62 8.21 -6.80
N PHE A 236 -18.55 6.92 -6.47
CA PHE A 236 -19.30 5.88 -7.18
C PHE A 236 -20.82 6.06 -7.05
N ILE A 237 -21.33 6.33 -5.84
CA ILE A 237 -22.75 6.59 -5.62
C ILE A 237 -23.21 7.81 -6.41
N ILE A 238 -22.46 8.92 -6.35
CA ILE A 238 -22.82 10.14 -7.05
C ILE A 238 -22.86 9.91 -8.57
N SER A 239 -21.86 9.22 -9.11
CA SER A 239 -21.80 8.88 -10.53
C SER A 239 -22.99 7.99 -10.93
N SER A 240 -23.33 6.96 -10.13
CA SER A 240 -24.48 6.10 -10.40
C SER A 240 -25.80 6.82 -10.33
N LEU A 241 -25.99 7.69 -9.34
CA LEU A 241 -27.21 8.49 -9.21
C LEU A 241 -27.34 9.52 -10.34
N SER A 242 -26.23 10.19 -10.72
CA SER A 242 -26.26 11.15 -11.83
C SER A 242 -26.59 10.47 -13.15
N SER A 243 -26.02 9.29 -13.43
CA SER A 243 -26.37 8.50 -14.60
C SER A 243 -27.87 8.12 -14.61
N SER A 244 -28.43 7.72 -13.47
CA SER A 244 -29.85 7.39 -13.34
C SER A 244 -30.75 8.60 -13.57
N VAL A 245 -30.37 9.77 -13.07
CA VAL A 245 -31.13 11.04 -13.32
C VAL A 245 -31.07 11.42 -14.79
N ILE A 246 -29.93 11.30 -15.43
CA ILE A 246 -29.76 11.56 -16.87
C ILE A 246 -30.64 10.60 -17.69
N ASP A 247 -30.62 9.28 -17.34
CA ASP A 247 -31.44 8.27 -18.02
C ASP A 247 -32.93 8.62 -17.96
N ILE A 248 -33.45 8.97 -16.78
CA ILE A 248 -34.86 9.36 -16.59
C ILE A 248 -35.18 10.66 -17.35
N ALA A 249 -34.30 11.66 -17.31
CA ALA A 249 -34.51 12.93 -18.00
C ALA A 249 -34.53 12.74 -19.51
N LEU A 250 -33.60 11.98 -20.06
CA LEU A 250 -33.56 11.65 -21.49
C LEU A 250 -34.76 10.82 -21.92
N PHE A 251 -35.17 9.83 -21.12
CA PHE A 251 -36.39 9.07 -21.37
C PHE A 251 -37.61 9.94 -21.44
N ALA A 252 -37.81 10.84 -20.47
CA ALA A 252 -38.94 11.77 -20.47
C ALA A 252 -38.93 12.69 -21.71
N LEU A 253 -37.76 13.24 -22.05
CA LEU A 253 -37.55 14.07 -23.22
C LEU A 253 -37.93 13.35 -24.52
N PHE A 254 -37.38 12.13 -24.70
CA PHE A 254 -37.68 11.35 -25.92
C PHE A 254 -39.12 10.87 -26.00
N CYS A 255 -39.74 10.56 -24.85
CA CYS A 255 -41.18 10.29 -24.82
C CYS A 255 -42.01 11.50 -25.31
N MET A 256 -41.69 12.71 -24.90
CA MET A 256 -42.37 13.93 -25.39
C MET A 256 -42.17 14.11 -26.90
N LEU A 257 -40.96 13.87 -27.40
CA LEU A 257 -40.64 14.07 -28.83
C LEU A 257 -41.28 13.01 -29.74
N PHE A 258 -41.34 11.75 -29.30
CA PHE A 258 -41.74 10.62 -30.15
C PHE A 258 -43.21 10.23 -29.99
N LYS A 259 -43.92 10.65 -28.92
CA LYS A 259 -45.31 10.29 -28.64
C LYS A 259 -46.24 10.60 -29.82
N GLN A 260 -46.04 11.74 -30.52
CA GLN A 260 -46.88 12.13 -31.68
C GLN A 260 -46.38 11.48 -33.00
N ARG A 261 -45.12 11.10 -33.12
CA ARG A 261 -44.53 10.61 -34.36
C ARG A 261 -44.61 9.07 -34.50
N ILE A 262 -44.48 8.35 -33.41
CA ILE A 262 -44.47 6.87 -33.39
C ILE A 262 -45.27 6.36 -32.17
N PRO A 263 -46.60 6.57 -32.11
CA PRO A 263 -47.43 6.36 -30.93
C PRO A 263 -47.41 4.93 -30.39
N GLU A 264 -47.12 3.90 -31.23
CA GLU A 264 -47.07 2.49 -30.82
C GLU A 264 -45.70 2.08 -30.25
N ALA A 265 -44.62 2.77 -30.60
CA ALA A 265 -43.26 2.38 -30.26
C ALA A 265 -42.47 3.40 -29.42
N TYR A 266 -43.05 4.60 -29.13
CA TYR A 266 -42.27 5.68 -28.52
C TYR A 266 -41.64 5.33 -27.20
N VAL A 267 -42.25 4.49 -26.37
CA VAL A 267 -41.70 4.07 -25.07
C VAL A 267 -40.43 3.22 -25.29
N ALA A 268 -40.52 2.22 -26.16
CA ALA A 268 -39.40 1.30 -26.42
C ALA A 268 -38.21 2.06 -27.04
N VAL A 269 -38.49 2.92 -28.04
CA VAL A 269 -37.43 3.71 -28.71
C VAL A 269 -36.80 4.71 -27.74
N SER A 270 -37.61 5.43 -26.96
CA SER A 270 -37.12 6.38 -25.97
C SER A 270 -36.24 5.71 -24.90
N THR A 271 -36.66 4.53 -24.40
CA THR A 271 -35.88 3.74 -23.44
C THR A 271 -34.54 3.32 -24.02
N ALA A 272 -34.53 2.79 -25.24
CA ALA A 272 -33.30 2.33 -25.89
C ALA A 272 -32.30 3.49 -26.10
N ILE A 273 -32.76 4.62 -26.61
CA ILE A 273 -31.90 5.77 -26.88
C ILE A 273 -31.41 6.39 -25.55
N ALA A 274 -32.27 6.57 -24.56
CA ALA A 274 -31.88 7.10 -23.24
C ALA A 274 -30.79 6.23 -22.60
N ARG A 275 -30.94 4.89 -22.61
CA ARG A 275 -29.98 3.96 -22.07
C ARG A 275 -28.65 3.94 -22.80
N ILE A 276 -28.65 4.04 -24.12
CA ILE A 276 -27.39 4.12 -24.89
C ILE A 276 -26.63 5.38 -24.52
N ILE A 277 -27.30 6.52 -24.42
CA ILE A 277 -26.65 7.79 -24.08
C ILE A 277 -26.19 7.79 -22.61
N SER A 278 -27.03 7.35 -21.68
CA SER A 278 -26.66 7.34 -20.25
C SER A 278 -25.53 6.34 -19.94
N ALA A 279 -25.39 5.27 -20.73
CA ALA A 279 -24.30 4.30 -20.59
C ALA A 279 -22.94 4.82 -21.09
N THR A 280 -22.91 5.88 -21.87
CA THR A 280 -21.69 6.52 -22.37
C THR A 280 -21.19 7.67 -21.47
N TYR A 281 -21.98 8.07 -20.50
CA TYR A 281 -21.68 9.08 -19.49
C TYR A 281 -20.97 8.45 -18.27
#